data_f4467aa58fffcb4fbc4df3a22cc65550
#
_entry.id   f4467aa58fffcb4fbc4df3a22cc65550
#
_cell.length_a   1.000
_cell.length_b   1.000
_cell.length_c   1.000
_cell.angle_alpha   90.00
_cell.angle_beta   90.00
_cell.angle_gamma   90.00
#
_symmetry.space_group_name_H-M   'P 1'
#
loop_
_entity.id
_entity.type
_entity.pdbx_description
1 polymer ?
#
loop_
_entity_poly.entity_id
_entity_poly.type
_entity_poly.pdbx_seq_one_letter_code
_entity_poly.pdbx_strand_id
1 'polypeptide(L)'
;MSSSRTAGLTATGTIGAAHQSLRDQVYGELRERIIDGRYPSGYRVVERELADELGVSRIPVREAIQRLETEGFIAAQARKGAFVAPLGPAEAADFFDIREHLEALAASLAARRADRDGLRTLERLLDRARRVADSSRRTRELGSVHADFHQQIVVMSGNPLLQGLMAPLDGRLRRLFSLTSEPGDGPVMCGEHELLYEAIRSGDADAAER
;
A
#
# COMPACT_ATOMS: atom_id res chain seq x y z
N MET A 1 27.81 -4.82 -58.50
CA MET A 1 27.88 -3.74 -57.52
C MET A 1 26.43 -3.43 -57.12
N SER A 2 25.96 -4.03 -56.05
CA SER A 2 24.60 -3.80 -55.55
C SER A 2 24.71 -3.45 -54.07
N SER A 3 24.43 -2.18 -53.77
CA SER A 3 24.49 -1.62 -52.43
C SER A 3 23.16 -1.89 -51.70
N SER A 4 23.18 -2.76 -50.69
CA SER A 4 22.07 -2.96 -49.78
C SER A 4 22.04 -1.80 -48.77
N ARG A 5 21.00 -0.98 -48.84
CA ARG A 5 20.66 -0.01 -47.78
C ARG A 5 19.92 -0.73 -46.67
N THR A 6 20.59 -0.92 -45.55
CA THR A 6 19.94 -1.31 -44.28
C THR A 6 19.27 -0.07 -43.71
N ALA A 7 17.94 -0.02 -43.80
CA ALA A 7 17.15 1.00 -43.12
C ALA A 7 17.15 0.71 -41.62
N GLY A 8 17.77 1.61 -40.84
CA GLY A 8 17.68 1.58 -39.38
C GLY A 8 16.25 1.84 -38.94
N LEU A 9 15.68 0.91 -38.22
CA LEU A 9 14.46 1.12 -37.43
C LEU A 9 14.80 2.11 -36.29
N THR A 10 14.35 3.34 -36.47
CA THR A 10 14.33 4.33 -35.38
C THR A 10 13.35 3.85 -34.33
N ALA A 11 13.84 3.70 -33.11
CA ALA A 11 13.03 3.39 -31.93
C ALA A 11 11.92 4.46 -31.78
N THR A 12 10.69 4.07 -32.06
CA THR A 12 9.50 4.87 -31.75
C THR A 12 9.41 5.04 -30.25
N GLY A 13 9.53 6.28 -29.79
CA GLY A 13 9.38 6.65 -28.39
C GLY A 13 8.04 6.14 -27.86
N THR A 14 8.10 5.40 -26.75
CA THR A 14 6.94 4.82 -26.07
C THR A 14 6.02 5.95 -25.61
N ILE A 15 4.79 5.97 -26.12
CA ILE A 15 3.73 6.84 -25.62
C ILE A 15 3.42 6.40 -24.19
N GLY A 16 3.75 7.21 -23.19
CA GLY A 16 3.31 6.98 -21.81
C GLY A 16 4.36 6.97 -20.69
N ALA A 17 5.61 7.33 -20.93
CA ALA A 17 6.68 7.18 -19.93
C ALA A 17 6.80 8.32 -18.89
N ALA A 18 5.96 9.36 -18.89
CA ALA A 18 6.24 10.55 -18.08
C ALA A 18 5.07 11.13 -17.25
N HIS A 19 3.84 10.65 -17.36
CA HIS A 19 2.73 11.15 -16.53
C HIS A 19 1.89 9.99 -15.99
N GLN A 20 1.63 10.01 -14.67
CA GLN A 20 0.58 9.18 -14.08
C GLN A 20 -0.70 9.38 -14.89
N SER A 21 -1.33 8.28 -15.35
CA SER A 21 -2.56 8.39 -16.12
C SER A 21 -3.64 9.07 -15.27
N LEU A 22 -4.56 9.80 -15.91
CA LEU A 22 -5.69 10.41 -15.19
C LEU A 22 -6.48 9.36 -14.38
N ARG A 23 -6.56 8.13 -14.89
CA ARG A 23 -7.15 6.99 -14.20
C ARG A 23 -6.43 6.67 -12.88
N ASP A 24 -5.07 6.65 -12.90
CA ASP A 24 -4.29 6.36 -11.70
C ASP A 24 -4.36 7.49 -10.68
N GLN A 25 -4.45 8.75 -11.13
CA GLN A 25 -4.66 9.89 -10.25
C GLN A 25 -6.03 9.84 -9.57
N VAL A 26 -7.10 9.57 -10.32
CA VAL A 26 -8.46 9.41 -9.77
C VAL A 26 -8.51 8.25 -8.78
N TYR A 27 -7.93 7.10 -9.16
CA TYR A 27 -7.84 5.95 -8.26
C TYR A 27 -7.11 6.31 -6.95
N GLY A 28 -5.95 6.95 -7.04
CA GLY A 28 -5.18 7.37 -5.87
C GLY A 28 -5.97 8.30 -4.95
N GLU A 29 -6.62 9.32 -5.52
CA GLU A 29 -7.45 10.27 -4.75
C GLU A 29 -8.64 9.59 -4.06
N LEU A 30 -9.38 8.74 -4.77
CA LEU A 30 -10.51 8.02 -4.17
C LEU A 30 -10.05 7.06 -3.08
N ARG A 31 -8.95 6.34 -3.31
CA ARG A 31 -8.35 5.43 -2.33
C ARG A 31 -7.95 6.17 -1.06
N GLU A 32 -7.25 7.29 -1.18
CA GLU A 32 -6.85 8.11 -0.03
C GLU A 32 -8.05 8.65 0.74
N ARG A 33 -9.13 9.09 0.07
CA ARG A 33 -10.35 9.54 0.73
C ARG A 33 -11.07 8.44 1.51
N ILE A 34 -10.93 7.19 1.09
CA ILE A 34 -11.45 6.04 1.83
C ILE A 34 -10.55 5.71 3.03
N ILE A 35 -9.24 5.73 2.83
CA ILE A 35 -8.25 5.44 3.88
C ILE A 35 -8.32 6.47 5.01
N ASP A 36 -8.41 7.76 4.66
CA ASP A 36 -8.44 8.85 5.64
C ASP A 36 -9.82 9.12 6.26
N GLY A 37 -10.84 8.35 5.83
CA GLY A 37 -12.19 8.41 6.37
C GLY A 37 -13.05 9.55 5.83
N ARG A 38 -12.58 10.35 4.86
CA ARG A 38 -13.44 11.32 4.15
C ARG A 38 -14.63 10.63 3.49
N TYR A 39 -14.41 9.41 2.97
CA TYR A 39 -15.46 8.50 2.56
C TYR A 39 -15.57 7.35 3.58
N PRO A 40 -16.43 7.45 4.59
CA PRO A 40 -16.55 6.45 5.64
C PRO A 40 -17.19 5.16 5.13
N SER A 41 -17.11 4.08 5.92
CA SER A 41 -17.84 2.84 5.66
C SER A 41 -19.32 3.11 5.38
N GLY A 42 -19.85 2.51 4.31
CA GLY A 42 -21.22 2.72 3.86
C GLY A 42 -21.45 3.99 3.04
N TYR A 43 -20.42 4.82 2.81
CA TYR A 43 -20.54 5.97 1.91
C TYR A 43 -20.94 5.49 0.50
N ARG A 44 -21.97 6.08 -0.07
CA ARG A 44 -22.46 5.73 -1.39
C ARG A 44 -21.57 6.32 -2.48
N VAL A 45 -21.04 5.48 -3.33
CA VAL A 45 -20.14 5.86 -4.43
C VAL A 45 -20.97 6.07 -5.71
N VAL A 46 -21.06 7.31 -6.19
CA VAL A 46 -21.84 7.66 -7.38
C VAL A 46 -20.91 8.24 -8.44
N GLU A 47 -20.71 7.50 -9.54
CA GLU A 47 -19.77 7.88 -10.62
C GLU A 47 -19.95 9.33 -11.10
N ARG A 48 -21.20 9.80 -11.27
CA ARG A 48 -21.49 11.13 -11.76
C ARG A 48 -21.04 12.20 -10.77
N GLU A 49 -21.39 12.04 -9.50
CA GLU A 49 -21.05 13.00 -8.45
C GLU A 49 -19.54 13.11 -8.26
N LEU A 50 -18.84 11.97 -8.28
CA LEU A 50 -17.39 11.94 -8.19
C LEU A 50 -16.72 12.55 -9.43
N ALA A 51 -17.26 12.33 -10.62
CA ALA A 51 -16.75 12.94 -11.84
C ALA A 51 -16.89 14.46 -11.82
N ASP A 52 -18.04 14.96 -11.38
CA ASP A 52 -18.32 16.38 -11.22
C ASP A 52 -17.41 17.00 -10.15
N GLU A 53 -17.24 16.33 -9.00
CA GLU A 53 -16.38 16.78 -7.90
C GLU A 53 -14.90 16.85 -8.28
N LEU A 54 -14.41 15.85 -9.02
CA LEU A 54 -13.00 15.76 -9.42
C LEU A 54 -12.69 16.52 -10.73
N GLY A 55 -13.71 17.06 -11.41
CA GLY A 55 -13.53 17.79 -12.67
C GLY A 55 -13.05 16.91 -13.82
N VAL A 56 -13.46 15.63 -13.84
CA VAL A 56 -13.04 14.65 -14.86
C VAL A 56 -14.24 14.01 -15.55
N SER A 57 -14.00 13.28 -16.65
CA SER A 57 -15.05 12.47 -17.27
C SER A 57 -15.37 11.24 -16.41
N ARG A 58 -16.54 10.61 -16.67
CA ARG A 58 -16.99 9.42 -15.90
C ARG A 58 -16.14 8.17 -16.16
N ILE A 59 -15.41 8.10 -17.27
CA ILE A 59 -14.63 6.91 -17.64
C ILE A 59 -13.54 6.61 -16.61
N PRO A 60 -12.58 7.53 -16.32
CA PRO A 60 -11.52 7.26 -15.31
C PRO A 60 -12.07 7.01 -13.91
N VAL A 61 -13.23 7.61 -13.55
CA VAL A 61 -13.90 7.35 -12.27
C VAL A 61 -14.44 5.93 -12.20
N ARG A 62 -15.09 5.46 -13.26
CA ARG A 62 -15.60 4.07 -13.33
C ARG A 62 -14.47 3.05 -13.23
N GLU A 63 -13.36 3.25 -13.97
CA GLU A 63 -12.22 2.38 -13.91
C GLU A 63 -11.57 2.36 -12.52
N ALA A 64 -11.47 3.52 -11.86
CA ALA A 64 -10.99 3.62 -10.48
C ALA A 64 -11.90 2.88 -9.49
N ILE A 65 -13.23 3.02 -9.62
CA ILE A 65 -14.22 2.30 -8.79
C ILE A 65 -14.06 0.79 -8.98
N GLN A 66 -13.97 0.28 -10.21
CA GLN A 66 -13.78 -1.15 -10.49
C GLN A 66 -12.50 -1.70 -9.86
N ARG A 67 -11.42 -0.92 -9.90
CA ARG A 67 -10.17 -1.30 -9.24
C ARG A 67 -10.33 -1.32 -7.73
N LEU A 68 -10.97 -0.33 -7.13
CA LEU A 68 -11.27 -0.28 -5.69
C LEU A 68 -12.22 -1.40 -5.25
N GLU A 69 -13.14 -1.84 -6.12
CA GLU A 69 -13.97 -3.03 -5.88
C GLU A 69 -13.12 -4.31 -5.86
N THR A 70 -12.22 -4.47 -6.83
CA THR A 70 -11.29 -5.61 -6.88
C THR A 70 -10.39 -5.67 -5.65
N GLU A 71 -9.96 -4.52 -5.15
CA GLU A 71 -9.14 -4.40 -3.94
C GLU A 71 -9.98 -4.47 -2.64
N GLY A 72 -11.33 -4.51 -2.75
CA GLY A 72 -12.25 -4.65 -1.62
C GLY A 72 -12.44 -3.36 -0.78
N PHE A 73 -12.10 -2.20 -1.31
CA PHE A 73 -12.45 -0.91 -0.70
C PHE A 73 -13.90 -0.50 -0.94
N ILE A 74 -14.45 -0.95 -2.05
CA ILE A 74 -15.82 -0.70 -2.47
C ILE A 74 -16.52 -2.04 -2.66
N ALA A 75 -17.78 -2.11 -2.30
CA ALA A 75 -18.64 -3.27 -2.51
C ALA A 75 -19.89 -2.86 -3.31
N ALA A 76 -20.17 -3.59 -4.39
CA ALA A 76 -21.42 -3.44 -5.12
C ALA A 76 -22.56 -4.14 -4.37
N GLN A 77 -23.66 -3.43 -4.16
CA GLN A 77 -24.90 -3.99 -3.61
C GLN A 77 -25.96 -4.04 -4.70
N ALA A 78 -26.51 -5.23 -4.93
CA ALA A 78 -27.54 -5.43 -5.97
C ALA A 78 -28.68 -4.42 -5.82
N ARG A 79 -28.99 -3.70 -6.90
CA ARG A 79 -30.04 -2.69 -7.01
C ARG A 79 -29.84 -1.42 -6.15
N LYS A 80 -28.81 -1.35 -5.32
CA LYS A 80 -28.55 -0.20 -4.44
C LYS A 80 -27.36 0.65 -4.89
N GLY A 81 -26.45 0.08 -5.68
CA GLY A 81 -25.25 0.74 -6.17
C GLY A 81 -23.98 0.29 -5.45
N ALA A 82 -22.94 1.10 -5.54
CA ALA A 82 -21.64 0.85 -4.94
C ALA A 82 -21.50 1.65 -3.64
N PHE A 83 -20.83 1.05 -2.65
CA PHE A 83 -20.63 1.64 -1.33
C PHE A 83 -19.21 1.34 -0.84
N VAL A 84 -18.64 2.23 -0.04
CA VAL A 84 -17.41 1.95 0.67
C VAL A 84 -17.62 0.73 1.58
N ALA A 85 -16.82 -0.30 1.38
CA ALA A 85 -16.95 -1.56 2.10
C ALA A 85 -16.77 -1.35 3.63
N PRO A 86 -17.51 -2.05 4.47
CA PRO A 86 -17.25 -2.04 5.90
C PRO A 86 -15.86 -2.61 6.20
N LEU A 87 -15.31 -2.20 7.33
CA LEU A 87 -14.11 -2.80 7.90
C LEU A 87 -14.42 -3.03 9.38
N GLY A 88 -15.02 -4.17 9.65
CA GLY A 88 -15.40 -4.60 10.99
C GLY A 88 -14.36 -5.53 11.62
N PRO A 89 -14.60 -5.96 12.89
CA PRO A 89 -13.68 -6.85 13.60
C PRO A 89 -13.45 -8.19 12.90
N ALA A 90 -14.47 -8.76 12.26
CA ALA A 90 -14.34 -10.04 11.56
C ALA A 90 -13.44 -9.91 10.32
N GLU A 91 -13.66 -8.90 9.48
CA GLU A 91 -12.82 -8.63 8.33
C GLU A 91 -11.38 -8.26 8.72
N ALA A 92 -11.21 -7.61 9.88
CA ALA A 92 -9.89 -7.31 10.42
C ALA A 92 -9.17 -8.60 10.87
N ALA A 93 -9.86 -9.52 11.54
CA ALA A 93 -9.29 -10.81 11.95
C ALA A 93 -8.83 -11.63 10.73
N ASP A 94 -9.70 -11.85 9.76
CA ASP A 94 -9.35 -12.57 8.51
C ASP A 94 -8.15 -11.93 7.78
N PHE A 95 -8.08 -10.59 7.83
CA PHE A 95 -6.98 -9.85 7.23
C PHE A 95 -5.65 -10.08 7.96
N PHE A 96 -5.65 -10.07 9.29
CA PHE A 96 -4.45 -10.30 10.09
C PHE A 96 -3.97 -11.75 9.99
N ASP A 97 -4.87 -12.73 9.94
CA ASP A 97 -4.51 -14.15 9.78
C ASP A 97 -3.66 -14.39 8.52
N ILE A 98 -4.06 -13.77 7.40
CA ILE A 98 -3.29 -13.86 6.15
C ILE A 98 -1.98 -13.07 6.24
N ARG A 99 -2.04 -11.85 6.79
CA ARG A 99 -0.89 -10.96 6.85
C ARG A 99 0.25 -11.52 7.69
N GLU A 100 -0.05 -12.08 8.85
CA GLU A 100 0.93 -12.69 9.74
C GLU A 100 1.82 -13.67 8.97
N HIS A 101 1.24 -14.58 8.20
CA HIS A 101 1.99 -15.56 7.44
C HIS A 101 2.79 -14.97 6.27
N LEU A 102 2.21 -14.01 5.57
CA LEU A 102 2.88 -13.38 4.43
C LEU A 102 4.01 -12.43 4.89
N GLU A 103 3.82 -11.74 6.00
CA GLU A 103 4.85 -10.85 6.56
C GLU A 103 6.00 -11.62 7.21
N ALA A 104 5.72 -12.71 7.92
CA ALA A 104 6.74 -13.62 8.42
C ALA A 104 7.62 -14.15 7.29
N LEU A 105 7.01 -14.62 6.19
CA LEU A 105 7.74 -15.02 4.99
C LEU A 105 8.54 -13.87 4.39
N ALA A 106 7.97 -12.67 4.29
CA ALA A 106 8.66 -11.50 3.76
C ALA A 106 9.90 -11.16 4.59
N ALA A 107 9.77 -11.16 5.91
CA ALA A 107 10.85 -10.86 6.86
C ALA A 107 11.98 -11.89 6.81
N SER A 108 11.64 -13.18 6.79
CA SER A 108 12.60 -14.29 6.64
C SER A 108 13.39 -14.17 5.33
N LEU A 109 12.71 -13.90 4.21
CA LEU A 109 13.35 -13.68 2.92
C LEU A 109 14.18 -12.40 2.89
N ALA A 110 13.71 -11.32 3.48
CA ALA A 110 14.44 -10.06 3.59
C ALA A 110 15.74 -10.23 4.39
N ALA A 111 15.71 -10.94 5.50
CA ALA A 111 16.92 -11.23 6.30
C ALA A 111 17.98 -11.97 5.48
N ARG A 112 17.58 -12.93 4.65
CA ARG A 112 18.49 -13.70 3.78
C ARG A 112 19.04 -12.90 2.59
N ARG A 113 18.40 -11.80 2.20
CA ARG A 113 18.67 -11.06 0.96
C ARG A 113 18.98 -9.58 1.19
N ALA A 114 19.09 -9.16 2.45
CA ALA A 114 19.28 -7.77 2.81
C ALA A 114 20.51 -7.17 2.13
N ASP A 115 20.30 -6.02 1.49
CA ASP A 115 21.36 -5.20 0.95
C ASP A 115 21.47 -3.87 1.71
N ARG A 116 22.55 -3.13 1.46
CA ARG A 116 22.80 -1.86 2.13
C ARG A 116 21.74 -0.79 1.87
N ASP A 117 21.12 -0.79 0.71
CA ASP A 117 20.16 0.25 0.31
C ASP A 117 18.81 -0.01 0.97
N GLY A 118 18.38 -1.26 1.01
CA GLY A 118 17.20 -1.71 1.72
C GLY A 118 17.30 -1.42 3.22
N LEU A 119 18.42 -1.80 3.85
CA LEU A 119 18.65 -1.53 5.27
C LEU A 119 18.65 -0.05 5.61
N ARG A 120 19.31 0.80 4.79
CA ARG A 120 19.26 2.26 4.98
C ARG A 120 17.85 2.82 4.83
N THR A 121 17.02 2.22 4.00
CA THR A 121 15.63 2.64 3.83
C THR A 121 14.80 2.27 5.06
N LEU A 122 14.95 1.04 5.59
CA LEU A 122 14.30 0.63 6.84
C LEU A 122 14.72 1.51 8.02
N GLU A 123 16.01 1.82 8.15
CA GLU A 123 16.52 2.69 9.22
C GLU A 123 15.89 4.09 9.17
N ARG A 124 15.77 4.69 7.97
CA ARG A 124 15.07 5.98 7.80
C ARG A 124 13.60 5.91 8.19
N LEU A 125 12.94 4.80 7.93
CA LEU A 125 11.53 4.58 8.31
C LEU A 125 11.39 4.41 9.82
N LEU A 126 12.31 3.70 10.48
CA LEU A 126 12.36 3.63 11.94
C LEU A 126 12.55 5.01 12.58
N ASP A 127 13.50 5.79 12.07
CA ASP A 127 13.72 7.15 12.58
C ASP A 127 12.50 8.05 12.39
N ARG A 128 11.78 7.87 11.27
CA ARG A 128 10.51 8.57 11.05
C ARG A 128 9.45 8.11 12.05
N ALA A 129 9.32 6.80 12.29
CA ALA A 129 8.38 6.23 13.25
C ALA A 129 8.61 6.80 14.66
N ARG A 130 9.85 6.84 15.13
CA ARG A 130 10.23 7.42 16.44
C ARG A 130 9.77 8.87 16.56
N ARG A 131 10.09 9.71 15.55
CA ARG A 131 9.68 11.13 15.54
C ARG A 131 8.17 11.34 15.55
N VAL A 132 7.42 10.43 14.92
CA VAL A 132 5.96 10.49 14.89
C VAL A 132 5.36 9.98 16.19
N ALA A 133 5.94 8.91 16.76
CA ALA A 133 5.49 8.31 18.02
C ALA A 133 5.57 9.29 19.22
N ASP A 134 6.60 10.15 19.23
CA ASP A 134 6.76 11.19 20.27
C ASP A 134 5.70 12.31 20.16
N SER A 135 4.91 12.33 19.10
CA SER A 135 3.93 13.36 18.82
C SER A 135 2.50 12.83 19.04
N SER A 136 1.91 13.09 20.21
CA SER A 136 0.57 12.67 20.60
C SER A 136 -0.59 13.07 19.66
N ARG A 137 -0.32 13.80 18.59
CA ARG A 137 -1.30 14.32 17.63
C ARG A 137 -1.30 13.63 16.26
N ARG A 138 -0.44 12.61 16.04
CA ARG A 138 -0.16 12.08 14.69
C ARG A 138 -0.44 10.58 14.53
N THR A 139 -1.49 10.06 15.14
CA THR A 139 -1.86 8.63 15.06
C THR A 139 -2.00 8.15 13.61
N ARG A 140 -2.59 8.96 12.73
CA ARG A 140 -2.72 8.63 11.30
C ARG A 140 -1.37 8.54 10.57
N GLU A 141 -0.45 9.45 10.86
CA GLU A 141 0.90 9.41 10.29
C GLU A 141 1.68 8.19 10.77
N LEU A 142 1.47 7.79 12.02
CA LEU A 142 2.06 6.57 12.60
C LEU A 142 1.64 5.32 11.84
N GLY A 143 0.33 5.15 11.58
CA GLY A 143 -0.17 4.03 10.77
C GLY A 143 0.38 4.01 9.34
N SER A 144 0.59 5.18 8.74
CA SER A 144 1.23 5.27 7.42
C SER A 144 2.69 4.83 7.47
N VAL A 145 3.46 5.29 8.46
CA VAL A 145 4.88 4.91 8.61
C VAL A 145 5.02 3.43 8.92
N HIS A 146 4.13 2.87 9.73
CA HIS A 146 4.05 1.42 9.99
C HIS A 146 3.86 0.64 8.70
N ALA A 147 2.88 1.02 7.88
CA ALA A 147 2.65 0.36 6.60
C ALA A 147 3.84 0.50 5.65
N ASP A 148 4.49 1.68 5.59
CA ASP A 148 5.70 1.91 4.79
C ASP A 148 6.85 1.00 5.22
N PHE A 149 7.03 0.78 6.52
CA PHE A 149 8.08 -0.11 7.07
C PHE A 149 7.87 -1.56 6.63
N HIS A 150 6.67 -2.11 6.81
CA HIS A 150 6.35 -3.47 6.38
C HIS A 150 6.41 -3.62 4.85
N GLN A 151 5.95 -2.63 4.10
CA GLN A 151 6.07 -2.63 2.64
C GLN A 151 7.53 -2.67 2.17
N GLN A 152 8.43 -1.96 2.87
CA GLN A 152 9.87 -2.02 2.56
C GLN A 152 10.43 -3.43 2.80
N ILE A 153 10.01 -4.14 3.84
CA ILE A 153 10.41 -5.54 4.09
C ILE A 153 9.93 -6.44 2.94
N VAL A 154 8.68 -6.25 2.49
CA VAL A 154 8.14 -6.99 1.33
C VAL A 154 8.97 -6.73 0.07
N VAL A 155 9.43 -5.51 -0.18
CA VAL A 155 10.34 -5.17 -1.29
C VAL A 155 11.68 -5.89 -1.11
N MET A 156 12.27 -5.84 0.09
CA MET A 156 13.55 -6.50 0.41
C MET A 156 13.48 -8.02 0.33
N SER A 157 12.29 -8.62 0.46
CA SER A 157 12.11 -10.07 0.24
C SER A 157 12.58 -10.51 -1.14
N GLY A 158 12.64 -9.59 -2.12
CA GLY A 158 13.04 -9.88 -3.50
C GLY A 158 12.17 -10.95 -4.17
N ASN A 159 10.92 -11.14 -3.70
CA ASN A 159 9.96 -12.09 -4.26
C ASN A 159 8.82 -11.34 -4.96
N PRO A 160 8.82 -11.27 -6.31
CA PRO A 160 7.81 -10.50 -7.06
C PRO A 160 6.39 -11.02 -6.87
N LEU A 161 6.21 -12.34 -6.66
CA LEU A 161 4.90 -12.92 -6.41
C LEU A 161 4.36 -12.45 -5.05
N LEU A 162 5.18 -12.50 -4.00
CA LEU A 162 4.81 -12.02 -2.67
C LEU A 162 4.48 -10.51 -2.70
N GLN A 163 5.28 -9.72 -3.40
CA GLN A 163 5.00 -8.29 -3.60
C GLN A 163 3.64 -8.06 -4.28
N GLY A 164 3.32 -8.83 -5.32
CA GLY A 164 2.04 -8.76 -6.01
C GLY A 164 0.85 -9.15 -5.14
N LEU A 165 1.01 -10.13 -4.25
CA LEU A 165 -0.02 -10.55 -3.29
C LEU A 165 -0.23 -9.51 -2.17
N MET A 166 0.85 -8.88 -1.70
CA MET A 166 0.81 -7.91 -0.60
C MET A 166 0.34 -6.51 -1.02
N ALA A 167 0.60 -6.11 -2.27
CA ALA A 167 0.27 -4.76 -2.75
C ALA A 167 -1.21 -4.35 -2.58
N PRO A 168 -2.21 -5.20 -2.86
CA PRO A 168 -3.62 -4.86 -2.59
C PRO A 168 -3.94 -4.75 -1.10
N LEU A 169 -3.17 -5.43 -0.23
CA LEU A 169 -3.40 -5.45 1.22
C LEU A 169 -2.89 -4.19 1.92
N ASP A 170 -1.87 -3.50 1.37
CA ASP A 170 -1.28 -2.29 1.94
C ASP A 170 -2.32 -1.20 2.26
N GLY A 171 -3.22 -0.92 1.34
CA GLY A 171 -4.24 0.09 1.56
C GLY A 171 -5.28 -0.28 2.62
N ARG A 172 -5.62 -1.57 2.73
CA ARG A 172 -6.51 -2.04 3.81
C ARG A 172 -5.82 -1.89 5.17
N LEU A 173 -4.53 -2.17 5.25
CA LEU A 173 -3.73 -1.95 6.45
C LEU A 173 -3.75 -0.48 6.87
N ARG A 174 -3.42 0.44 5.94
CA ARG A 174 -3.45 1.87 6.21
C ARG A 174 -4.81 2.34 6.70
N ARG A 175 -5.89 1.83 6.08
CA ARG A 175 -7.25 2.13 6.51
C ARG A 175 -7.54 1.58 7.91
N LEU A 176 -7.14 0.34 8.20
CA LEU A 176 -7.33 -0.25 9.51
C LEU A 176 -6.64 0.58 10.59
N PHE A 177 -5.35 0.89 10.40
CA PHE A 177 -4.62 1.73 11.35
C PHE A 177 -5.19 3.14 11.48
N SER A 178 -5.70 3.73 10.38
CA SER A 178 -6.35 5.05 10.48
C SER A 178 -7.61 5.06 11.34
N LEU A 179 -8.26 3.89 11.48
CA LEU A 179 -9.49 3.72 12.25
C LEU A 179 -9.27 3.22 13.68
N THR A 180 -8.16 2.51 13.96
CA THR A 180 -7.93 1.78 15.21
C THR A 180 -6.75 2.29 16.03
N SER A 181 -5.82 3.06 15.44
CA SER A 181 -4.66 3.56 16.19
C SER A 181 -5.06 4.53 17.30
N GLU A 182 -4.52 4.29 18.48
CA GLU A 182 -4.75 5.13 19.68
C GLU A 182 -3.48 5.92 20.05
N PRO A 183 -3.65 7.05 20.76
CA PRO A 183 -2.52 7.74 21.36
C PRO A 183 -1.83 6.82 22.38
N GLY A 184 -0.56 6.49 22.15
CA GLY A 184 0.22 5.59 23.01
C GLY A 184 0.70 4.30 22.33
N ASP A 185 0.14 3.92 21.19
CA ASP A 185 0.60 2.73 20.43
C ASP A 185 2.02 2.89 19.88
N GLY A 186 2.46 4.13 19.65
CA GLY A 186 3.72 4.43 19.00
C GLY A 186 4.97 3.80 19.62
N PRO A 187 5.20 3.89 20.94
CA PRO A 187 6.39 3.31 21.57
C PRO A 187 6.45 1.78 21.46
N VAL A 188 5.33 1.08 21.61
CA VAL A 188 5.25 -0.39 21.48
C VAL A 188 5.60 -0.79 20.04
N MET A 189 4.93 -0.18 19.08
CA MET A 189 5.15 -0.43 17.66
C MET A 189 6.61 -0.13 17.23
N CYS A 190 7.21 0.95 17.73
CA CYS A 190 8.62 1.24 17.44
C CYS A 190 9.55 0.17 17.99
N GLY A 191 9.29 -0.35 19.19
CA GLY A 191 10.10 -1.44 19.78
C GLY A 191 10.02 -2.73 18.96
N GLU A 192 8.85 -3.10 18.49
CA GLU A 192 8.65 -4.26 17.62
C GLU A 192 9.39 -4.09 16.28
N HIS A 193 9.29 -2.92 15.66
CA HIS A 193 10.01 -2.62 14.42
C HIS A 193 11.53 -2.64 14.60
N GLU A 194 12.05 -2.19 15.76
CA GLU A 194 13.48 -2.24 16.06
C GLU A 194 13.99 -3.68 16.15
N LEU A 195 13.26 -4.56 16.83
CA LEU A 195 13.60 -5.97 16.95
C LEU A 195 13.62 -6.65 15.56
N LEU A 196 12.60 -6.37 14.75
CA LEU A 196 12.52 -6.91 13.39
C LEU A 196 13.65 -6.39 12.49
N TYR A 197 13.95 -5.08 12.57
CA TYR A 197 15.08 -4.50 11.84
C TYR A 197 16.42 -5.16 12.22
N GLU A 198 16.69 -5.37 13.51
CA GLU A 198 17.93 -6.02 13.96
C GLU A 198 18.02 -7.47 13.48
N ALA A 199 16.94 -8.23 13.50
CA ALA A 199 16.90 -9.58 12.94
C ALA A 199 17.21 -9.59 11.44
N ILE A 200 16.61 -8.68 10.67
CA ILE A 200 16.88 -8.54 9.23
C ILE A 200 18.33 -8.10 8.99
N ARG A 201 18.82 -7.13 9.74
CA ARG A 201 20.19 -6.59 9.62
C ARG A 201 21.28 -7.63 9.92
N SER A 202 21.02 -8.48 10.91
CA SER A 202 21.96 -9.57 11.29
C SER A 202 21.87 -10.80 10.37
N GLY A 203 20.87 -10.87 9.49
CA GLY A 203 20.61 -12.03 8.63
C GLY A 203 19.97 -13.21 9.36
N ASP A 204 19.44 -13.00 10.58
CA ASP A 204 18.74 -14.03 11.36
C ASP A 204 17.30 -14.21 10.83
N ALA A 205 17.17 -15.07 9.83
CA ALA A 205 15.90 -15.34 9.16
C ALA A 205 14.85 -15.94 10.10
N ASP A 206 15.26 -16.77 11.06
CA ASP A 206 14.36 -17.43 12.00
C ASP A 206 13.86 -16.43 13.06
N ALA A 207 14.70 -15.50 13.49
CA ALA A 207 14.28 -14.41 14.36
C ALA A 207 13.36 -13.42 13.64
N ALA A 208 13.63 -13.12 12.37
CA ALA A 208 12.81 -12.22 11.57
C ALA A 208 11.42 -12.79 11.24
N GLU A 209 11.28 -14.12 11.15
CA GLU A 209 10.03 -14.83 10.87
C GLU A 209 9.09 -14.89 12.10
N ARG A 210 9.65 -14.90 13.32
CA ARG A 210 8.89 -14.88 14.59
C ARG A 210 8.33 -13.52 14.94
#